data_2fb7a6380d044c33c89d73032c6954d3
#
_entry.id   2fb7a6380d044c33c89d73032c6954d3
#
_cell.length_a   1.000
_cell.length_b   1.000
_cell.length_c   1.000
_cell.angle_alpha   90.00
_cell.angle_beta   90.00
_cell.angle_gamma   90.00
#
_symmetry.space_group_name_H-M   'P 1'
#
loop_
_entity.id
_entity.type
_entity.pdbx_description
1 polymer ?
#
loop_
_entity_poly.entity_id
_entity_poly.type
_entity_poly.pdbx_seq_one_letter_code
_entity_poly.pdbx_strand_id
1 'polypeptide(L)'
;MKLLPIIILILFFSNKTAAQYDTLKATDSTSVDFHEFHKNWYESRYIHESIIPVCFALGSVAIISIPGLKESLQKPLIWNYNNSTTGIYVNLYEDQIRYLPSIAAYVISFCGVPSKHRFIDKSIILAVSYIASDFVVYNGKMLTKSLRPPGRNYTSIQDIYSLPSQHTAMAFVAATFLDHELGYISPWITVGGYAAASWVGVARIANNYHWTSDVLMGAAEGILMTNVTYWAYDGVMSLFPKKLTISPLISPQQTGIYLCYKL
;
A
#
# COMPACT_ATOMS: atom_id res chain seq x y z
N MET A 1 20.13 -11.95 -10.38
CA MET A 1 20.46 -12.47 -9.04
C MET A 1 20.59 -11.41 -7.92
N LYS A 2 20.00 -10.20 -8.03
CA LYS A 2 20.13 -9.13 -7.00
C LYS A 2 18.82 -8.83 -6.23
N LEU A 3 17.75 -9.61 -6.44
CA LEU A 3 16.44 -9.42 -5.78
C LEU A 3 16.23 -10.26 -4.50
N LEU A 4 17.07 -11.29 -4.31
CA LEU A 4 16.98 -12.19 -3.14
C LEU A 4 17.09 -11.47 -1.78
N PRO A 5 17.96 -10.45 -1.58
CA PRO A 5 18.08 -9.77 -0.29
C PRO A 5 16.87 -8.91 0.07
N ILE A 6 16.10 -8.42 -0.92
CA ILE A 6 14.89 -7.60 -0.66
C ILE A 6 13.75 -8.48 -0.15
N ILE A 7 13.58 -9.66 -0.71
CA ILE A 7 12.58 -10.65 -0.27
C ILE A 7 12.91 -11.13 1.15
N ILE A 8 14.20 -11.38 1.44
CA ILE A 8 14.66 -11.79 2.78
C ILE A 8 14.45 -10.67 3.81
N LEU A 9 14.63 -9.39 3.44
CA LEU A 9 14.41 -8.26 4.33
C LEU A 9 12.92 -8.13 4.71
N ILE A 10 12.00 -8.34 3.77
CA ILE A 10 10.55 -8.30 4.01
C ILE A 10 10.14 -9.45 4.94
N LEU A 11 10.69 -10.65 4.75
CA LEU A 11 10.42 -11.81 5.60
C LEU A 11 11.04 -11.67 7.01
N PHE A 12 12.17 -10.97 7.16
CA PHE A 12 12.83 -10.77 8.46
C PHE A 12 12.08 -9.77 9.34
N PHE A 13 11.45 -8.74 8.77
CA PHE A 13 10.64 -7.78 9.54
C PHE A 13 9.33 -8.41 10.03
N SER A 14 8.70 -9.31 9.26
CA SER A 14 7.46 -9.96 9.67
C SER A 14 7.63 -10.89 10.90
N ASN A 15 8.79 -11.52 11.05
CA ASN A 15 9.03 -12.47 12.14
C ASN A 15 9.35 -11.81 13.50
N LYS A 16 9.91 -10.57 13.53
CA LYS A 16 10.26 -9.92 14.80
C LYS A 16 9.08 -9.22 15.45
N THR A 17 8.13 -8.69 14.68
CA THR A 17 6.95 -8.01 15.24
C THR A 17 5.92 -8.97 15.82
N ALA A 18 5.76 -10.16 15.25
CA ALA A 18 4.87 -11.19 15.79
C ALA A 18 5.35 -11.69 17.17
N ALA A 19 6.65 -11.90 17.34
CA ALA A 19 7.22 -12.39 18.61
C ALA A 19 7.09 -11.41 19.77
N GLN A 20 7.00 -10.11 19.51
CA GLN A 20 6.94 -9.08 20.56
C GLN A 20 5.52 -8.84 21.11
N TYR A 21 4.48 -9.15 20.31
CA TYR A 21 3.10 -8.96 20.76
C TYR A 21 2.62 -10.06 21.72
N ASP A 22 3.13 -11.28 21.57
CA ASP A 22 2.78 -12.42 22.43
C ASP A 22 3.50 -12.42 23.76
N THR A 23 4.70 -11.76 23.86
CA THR A 23 5.43 -11.66 25.14
C THR A 23 4.78 -10.71 26.16
N LEU A 24 3.90 -9.79 25.74
CA LEU A 24 3.20 -8.87 26.65
C LEU A 24 1.94 -9.48 27.29
N LYS A 25 1.48 -10.64 26.85
CA LYS A 25 0.37 -11.39 27.46
C LYS A 25 0.83 -12.47 28.47
N ALA A 26 2.12 -12.73 28.55
CA ALA A 26 2.68 -13.84 29.35
C ALA A 26 3.12 -13.40 30.76
N THR A 27 2.33 -12.60 31.46
CA THR A 27 2.51 -12.38 32.91
C THR A 27 1.39 -13.04 33.71
N ASP A 28 1.24 -14.33 33.54
CA ASP A 28 0.89 -15.21 34.66
C ASP A 28 1.14 -16.69 34.31
N SER A 29 1.91 -17.36 35.19
CA SER A 29 2.15 -18.80 35.38
C SER A 29 2.79 -19.63 34.26
N THR A 30 4.03 -19.98 34.50
CA THR A 30 4.67 -21.33 34.40
C THR A 30 4.06 -22.36 33.43
N SER A 31 4.42 -22.27 32.24
CA SER A 31 4.54 -23.22 31.13
C SER A 31 4.09 -22.56 29.81
N VAL A 32 5.04 -22.12 29.02
CA VAL A 32 4.76 -21.68 27.65
C VAL A 32 4.41 -22.95 26.89
N ASP A 33 3.13 -23.12 26.58
CA ASP A 33 2.67 -24.20 25.71
C ASP A 33 3.04 -23.87 24.26
N PHE A 34 4.16 -24.44 23.81
CA PHE A 34 4.64 -24.31 22.43
C PHE A 34 3.62 -24.80 21.38
N HIS A 35 2.63 -25.60 21.80
CA HIS A 35 1.55 -26.06 20.91
C HIS A 35 0.55 -24.95 20.59
N GLU A 36 0.25 -24.02 21.52
CA GLU A 36 -0.61 -22.88 21.22
C GLU A 36 0.11 -21.83 20.33
N PHE A 37 1.42 -21.65 20.49
CA PHE A 37 2.20 -20.76 19.63
C PHE A 37 2.21 -21.21 18.16
N HIS A 38 2.23 -22.50 17.89
CA HIS A 38 2.16 -23.04 16.53
C HIS A 38 0.77 -23.05 15.91
N LYS A 39 -0.29 -23.01 16.70
CA LYS A 39 -1.67 -23.12 16.19
C LYS A 39 -2.20 -21.82 15.57
N ASN A 40 -1.72 -20.67 15.97
CA ASN A 40 -2.33 -19.36 15.67
C ASN A 40 -1.52 -18.46 14.70
N TRP A 41 -0.34 -18.88 14.24
CA TRP A 41 0.46 -18.04 13.35
C TRP A 41 -0.24 -17.75 12.00
N TYR A 42 -0.95 -18.72 11.44
CA TYR A 42 -1.69 -18.58 10.18
C TYR A 42 -3.02 -17.80 10.35
N GLU A 43 -3.51 -17.64 11.57
CA GLU A 43 -4.66 -16.80 11.91
C GLU A 43 -4.24 -15.34 12.17
N SER A 44 -2.93 -15.08 12.17
CA SER A 44 -2.41 -13.75 12.39
C SER A 44 -2.88 -12.80 11.29
N ARG A 45 -3.44 -11.65 11.70
CA ARG A 45 -3.82 -10.53 10.82
C ARG A 45 -2.68 -10.17 9.85
N TYR A 46 -1.45 -10.16 10.32
CA TYR A 46 -0.27 -9.81 9.53
C TYR A 46 -0.05 -10.76 8.34
N ILE A 47 -0.33 -12.04 8.52
CA ILE A 47 -0.21 -13.04 7.45
C ILE A 47 -1.32 -12.83 6.42
N HIS A 48 -2.58 -12.72 6.86
CA HIS A 48 -3.70 -12.51 5.95
C HIS A 48 -3.53 -11.25 5.10
N GLU A 49 -3.13 -10.15 5.71
CA GLU A 49 -2.91 -8.88 5.01
C GLU A 49 -1.67 -8.91 4.10
N SER A 50 -0.74 -9.88 4.27
CA SER A 50 0.46 -10.05 3.45
C SER A 50 0.28 -10.99 2.27
N ILE A 51 -0.72 -11.85 2.23
CA ILE A 51 -0.89 -12.87 1.17
C ILE A 51 -1.02 -12.22 -0.21
N ILE A 52 -1.92 -11.26 -0.37
CA ILE A 52 -2.18 -10.61 -1.66
C ILE A 52 -0.94 -9.86 -2.18
N PRO A 53 -0.28 -8.99 -1.40
CA PRO A 53 0.92 -8.31 -1.88
C PRO A 53 2.07 -9.28 -2.20
N VAL A 54 2.23 -10.35 -1.44
CA VAL A 54 3.24 -11.38 -1.73
C VAL A 54 2.93 -12.09 -3.06
N CYS A 55 1.68 -12.46 -3.32
CA CYS A 55 1.27 -13.07 -4.58
C CYS A 55 1.54 -12.12 -5.78
N PHE A 56 1.24 -10.85 -5.65
CA PHE A 56 1.53 -9.86 -6.70
C PHE A 56 3.02 -9.67 -6.93
N ALA A 57 3.82 -9.61 -5.85
CA ALA A 57 5.28 -9.52 -5.95
C ALA A 57 5.88 -10.76 -6.64
N LEU A 58 5.44 -11.96 -6.26
CA LEU A 58 5.88 -13.20 -6.89
C LEU A 58 5.46 -13.27 -8.37
N GLY A 59 4.25 -12.84 -8.70
CA GLY A 59 3.79 -12.73 -10.08
C GLY A 59 4.66 -11.78 -10.90
N SER A 60 5.02 -10.62 -10.34
CA SER A 60 5.95 -9.68 -10.99
C SER A 60 7.33 -10.32 -11.24
N VAL A 61 7.89 -10.97 -10.23
CA VAL A 61 9.20 -11.64 -10.34
C VAL A 61 9.15 -12.76 -11.39
N ALA A 62 8.07 -13.55 -11.42
CA ALA A 62 7.89 -14.61 -12.43
C ALA A 62 7.87 -14.05 -13.85
N ILE A 63 7.13 -12.95 -14.10
CA ILE A 63 7.06 -12.30 -15.40
C ILE A 63 8.44 -11.80 -15.84
N ILE A 64 9.24 -11.25 -14.93
CA ILE A 64 10.57 -10.75 -15.24
C ILE A 64 11.56 -11.89 -15.51
N SER A 65 11.41 -13.01 -14.79
CA SER A 65 12.36 -14.14 -14.83
C SER A 65 12.19 -15.05 -16.04
N ILE A 66 10.99 -15.08 -16.64
CA ILE A 66 10.71 -15.95 -17.80
C ILE A 66 11.02 -15.17 -19.10
N PRO A 67 11.99 -15.60 -19.92
CA PRO A 67 12.35 -14.92 -21.14
C PRO A 67 11.15 -14.78 -22.11
N GLY A 68 10.96 -13.55 -22.61
CA GLY A 68 9.88 -13.23 -23.58
C GLY A 68 8.48 -13.13 -22.98
N LEU A 69 8.24 -13.50 -21.72
CA LEU A 69 6.91 -13.42 -21.10
C LEU A 69 6.48 -11.97 -20.90
N LYS A 70 7.42 -11.12 -20.50
CA LYS A 70 7.19 -9.69 -20.26
C LYS A 70 6.62 -9.01 -21.52
N GLU A 71 7.25 -9.23 -22.65
CA GLU A 71 6.85 -8.68 -23.95
C GLU A 71 5.55 -9.30 -24.48
N SER A 72 5.40 -10.61 -24.30
CA SER A 72 4.21 -11.34 -24.75
C SER A 72 2.94 -10.90 -24.03
N LEU A 73 3.05 -10.64 -22.71
CA LEU A 73 1.93 -10.13 -21.92
C LEU A 73 1.62 -8.65 -22.23
N GLN A 74 2.63 -7.88 -22.58
CA GLN A 74 2.46 -6.45 -22.84
C GLN A 74 1.73 -6.14 -24.15
N LYS A 75 2.11 -6.82 -25.24
CA LYS A 75 1.59 -6.53 -26.58
C LYS A 75 0.06 -6.44 -26.70
N PRO A 76 -0.73 -7.39 -26.19
CA PRO A 76 -2.19 -7.33 -26.33
C PRO A 76 -2.83 -6.27 -25.41
N LEU A 77 -2.11 -5.76 -24.44
CA LEU A 77 -2.62 -4.80 -23.46
C LEU A 77 -2.38 -3.34 -23.85
N ILE A 78 -1.54 -3.09 -24.88
CA ILE A 78 -1.27 -1.75 -25.39
C ILE A 78 -2.35 -1.38 -26.42
N TRP A 79 -3.48 -0.83 -25.96
CA TRP A 79 -4.57 -0.45 -26.84
C TRP A 79 -4.78 1.06 -26.98
N ASN A 80 -4.28 1.85 -26.07
CA ASN A 80 -4.48 3.30 -26.06
C ASN A 80 -3.28 4.05 -26.68
N TYR A 81 -2.08 3.48 -26.63
CA TYR A 81 -0.85 4.12 -27.14
C TYR A 81 -0.80 4.16 -28.67
N ASN A 82 -1.28 3.11 -29.37
CA ASN A 82 -1.21 2.97 -30.83
C ASN A 82 -2.33 3.69 -31.57
N ASN A 83 -3.31 4.29 -30.89
CA ASN A 83 -4.35 5.10 -31.52
C ASN A 83 -3.85 6.46 -32.04
N SER A 84 -2.53 6.71 -31.99
CA SER A 84 -1.92 7.86 -32.66
C SER A 84 -2.14 7.90 -34.18
N THR A 85 -2.47 6.77 -34.83
CA THR A 85 -2.85 6.69 -36.23
C THR A 85 -4.22 7.29 -36.53
N THR A 86 -5.12 7.34 -35.52
CA THR A 86 -6.45 7.93 -35.63
C THR A 86 -6.56 9.29 -34.98
N GLY A 87 -5.50 9.76 -34.28
CA GLY A 87 -5.50 11.02 -33.54
C GLY A 87 -6.39 11.02 -32.30
N ILE A 88 -7.03 9.91 -31.94
CA ILE A 88 -7.90 9.80 -30.77
C ILE A 88 -7.09 9.23 -29.61
N TYR A 89 -6.62 10.11 -28.73
CA TYR A 89 -6.05 9.74 -27.44
C TYR A 89 -7.16 9.73 -26.38
N VAL A 90 -7.43 8.58 -25.81
CA VAL A 90 -8.41 8.47 -24.71
C VAL A 90 -7.71 8.80 -23.41
N ASN A 91 -8.13 9.87 -22.76
CA ASN A 91 -7.65 10.19 -21.41
C ASN A 91 -8.28 9.20 -20.42
N LEU A 92 -7.46 8.40 -19.77
CA LEU A 92 -7.88 7.38 -18.79
C LEU A 92 -7.95 7.92 -17.36
N TYR A 93 -7.65 9.20 -17.17
CA TYR A 93 -7.71 9.93 -15.89
C TYR A 93 -6.97 9.25 -14.74
N GLU A 94 -5.93 8.42 -15.04
CA GLU A 94 -5.18 7.67 -14.05
C GLU A 94 -4.50 8.56 -12.99
N ASP A 95 -4.14 9.79 -13.36
CA ASP A 95 -3.52 10.76 -12.46
C ASP A 95 -4.48 11.25 -11.37
N GLN A 96 -5.76 11.34 -11.68
CA GLN A 96 -6.82 11.77 -10.77
C GLN A 96 -7.41 10.59 -10.00
N ILE A 97 -7.66 9.48 -10.68
CA ILE A 97 -8.31 8.28 -10.11
C ILE A 97 -7.44 7.66 -9.01
N ARG A 98 -6.11 7.77 -9.09
CA ARG A 98 -5.20 7.19 -8.07
C ARG A 98 -5.45 7.71 -6.65
N TYR A 99 -6.03 8.90 -6.48
CA TYR A 99 -6.34 9.48 -5.17
C TYR A 99 -7.81 9.31 -4.77
N LEU A 100 -8.67 8.88 -5.71
CA LEU A 100 -10.11 8.81 -5.50
C LEU A 100 -10.51 7.97 -4.28
N PRO A 101 -9.94 6.77 -4.02
CA PRO A 101 -10.30 5.99 -2.85
C PRO A 101 -9.98 6.70 -1.53
N SER A 102 -8.83 7.37 -1.41
CA SER A 102 -8.50 8.11 -0.20
C SER A 102 -9.40 9.33 0.00
N ILE A 103 -9.73 10.06 -1.08
CA ILE A 103 -10.72 11.15 -1.03
C ILE A 103 -12.08 10.62 -0.58
N ALA A 104 -12.53 9.49 -1.14
CA ALA A 104 -13.79 8.85 -0.77
C ALA A 104 -13.84 8.51 0.73
N ALA A 105 -12.74 8.03 1.32
CA ALA A 105 -12.67 7.74 2.75
C ALA A 105 -12.94 8.97 3.61
N TYR A 106 -12.47 10.14 3.22
CA TYR A 106 -12.76 11.39 3.93
C TYR A 106 -14.19 11.88 3.67
N VAL A 107 -14.62 11.91 2.42
CA VAL A 107 -15.98 12.39 2.05
C VAL A 107 -17.06 11.55 2.77
N ILE A 108 -16.96 10.22 2.73
CA ILE A 108 -17.92 9.34 3.40
C ILE A 108 -17.92 9.59 4.92
N SER A 109 -16.74 9.81 5.51
CA SER A 109 -16.65 10.13 6.94
C SER A 109 -17.26 11.49 7.28
N PHE A 110 -17.09 12.51 6.42
CA PHE A 110 -17.74 13.82 6.60
C PHE A 110 -19.27 13.74 6.45
N CYS A 111 -19.78 12.81 5.67
CA CYS A 111 -21.21 12.52 5.58
C CYS A 111 -21.79 11.81 6.83
N GLY A 112 -21.02 11.66 7.90
CA GLY A 112 -21.49 11.12 9.17
C GLY A 112 -21.25 9.61 9.33
N VAL A 113 -20.61 8.95 8.38
CA VAL A 113 -20.24 7.54 8.50
C VAL A 113 -18.96 7.44 9.34
N PRO A 114 -18.96 6.73 10.49
CA PRO A 114 -17.78 6.65 11.33
C PRO A 114 -16.65 5.90 10.62
N SER A 115 -15.44 6.43 10.62
CA SER A 115 -14.22 5.71 10.22
C SER A 115 -13.58 5.03 11.41
N LYS A 116 -12.71 4.06 11.16
CA LYS A 116 -12.01 3.31 12.21
C LYS A 116 -11.14 4.21 13.08
N HIS A 117 -10.47 5.19 12.45
CA HIS A 117 -9.60 6.14 13.15
C HIS A 117 -10.18 7.55 13.12
N ARG A 118 -9.75 8.39 14.10
CA ARG A 118 -10.08 9.82 14.14
C ARG A 118 -9.45 10.54 12.95
N PHE A 119 -9.97 11.71 12.61
CA PHE A 119 -9.51 12.50 11.47
C PHE A 119 -7.99 12.71 11.46
N ILE A 120 -7.39 13.11 12.59
CA ILE A 120 -5.95 13.36 12.68
C ILE A 120 -5.16 12.06 12.51
N ASP A 121 -5.57 11.00 13.21
CA ASP A 121 -4.88 9.71 13.18
C ASP A 121 -4.85 9.12 11.78
N LYS A 122 -6.01 9.05 11.11
CA LYS A 122 -6.08 8.56 9.73
C LYS A 122 -5.32 9.43 8.74
N SER A 123 -5.23 10.75 8.99
CA SER A 123 -4.46 11.66 8.13
C SER A 123 -2.95 11.42 8.28
N ILE A 124 -2.47 11.17 9.50
CA ILE A 124 -1.07 10.79 9.75
C ILE A 124 -0.77 9.45 9.09
N ILE A 125 -1.64 8.45 9.27
CA ILE A 125 -1.47 7.11 8.67
C ILE A 125 -1.38 7.23 7.15
N LEU A 126 -2.30 7.97 6.52
CA LEU A 126 -2.30 8.15 5.06
C LEU A 126 -1.03 8.86 4.57
N ALA A 127 -0.64 9.94 5.23
CA ALA A 127 0.57 10.69 4.86
C ALA A 127 1.83 9.83 4.97
N VAL A 128 1.97 9.08 6.08
CA VAL A 128 3.10 8.16 6.28
C VAL A 128 3.09 7.04 5.25
N SER A 129 1.91 6.47 4.92
CA SER A 129 1.79 5.43 3.89
C SER A 129 2.27 5.92 2.53
N TYR A 130 1.86 7.12 2.11
CA TYR A 130 2.30 7.70 0.84
C TYR A 130 3.80 8.00 0.83
N ILE A 131 4.35 8.57 1.91
CA ILE A 131 5.78 8.88 2.01
C ILE A 131 6.62 7.60 1.99
N ALA A 132 6.20 6.59 2.76
CA ALA A 132 6.89 5.31 2.80
C ALA A 132 6.85 4.59 1.44
N SER A 133 5.69 4.58 0.79
CA SER A 133 5.53 4.02 -0.55
C SER A 133 6.39 4.75 -1.58
N ASP A 134 6.38 6.08 -1.59
CA ASP A 134 7.21 6.86 -2.52
C ASP A 134 8.70 6.58 -2.32
N PHE A 135 9.16 6.51 -1.08
CA PHE A 135 10.53 6.15 -0.73
C PHE A 135 10.92 4.76 -1.23
N VAL A 136 10.07 3.75 -1.03
CA VAL A 136 10.33 2.37 -1.48
C VAL A 136 10.32 2.28 -3.00
N VAL A 137 9.37 2.92 -3.66
CA VAL A 137 9.30 2.99 -5.14
C VAL A 137 10.55 3.66 -5.72
N TYR A 138 10.97 4.80 -5.18
CA TYR A 138 12.16 5.50 -5.64
C TYR A 138 13.41 4.62 -5.53
N ASN A 139 13.65 4.04 -4.36
CA ASN A 139 14.80 3.15 -4.15
C ASN A 139 14.71 1.88 -5.00
N GLY A 140 13.51 1.31 -5.16
CA GLY A 140 13.26 0.17 -6.03
C GLY A 140 13.66 0.45 -7.47
N LYS A 141 13.32 1.62 -8.02
CA LYS A 141 13.75 2.06 -9.36
C LYS A 141 15.27 2.17 -9.47
N MET A 142 15.92 2.77 -8.47
CA MET A 142 17.38 2.92 -8.46
C MET A 142 18.12 1.60 -8.33
N LEU A 143 17.56 0.63 -7.63
CA LEU A 143 18.15 -0.70 -7.46
C LEU A 143 17.95 -1.60 -8.67
N THR A 144 16.74 -1.61 -9.25
CA THR A 144 16.40 -2.51 -10.36
C THR A 144 16.90 -2.01 -11.70
N LYS A 145 16.93 -0.68 -11.90
CA LYS A 145 17.29 -0.02 -13.17
C LYS A 145 16.55 -0.63 -14.37
N SER A 146 15.35 -1.17 -14.15
CA SER A 146 14.54 -1.76 -15.20
C SER A 146 14.03 -0.66 -16.14
N LEU A 147 14.31 -0.78 -17.43
CA LEU A 147 13.87 0.20 -18.42
C LEU A 147 12.38 0.06 -18.72
N ARG A 148 11.75 1.18 -19.06
CA ARG A 148 10.35 1.23 -19.50
C ARG A 148 10.16 0.56 -20.86
N PRO A 149 8.89 0.25 -21.23
CA PRO A 149 8.56 -0.20 -22.58
C PRO A 149 9.07 0.81 -23.64
N PRO A 150 9.57 0.33 -24.80
CA PRO A 150 10.07 1.20 -25.86
C PRO A 150 8.97 2.07 -26.48
N GLY A 151 9.37 3.15 -27.13
CA GLY A 151 8.48 4.02 -27.90
C GLY A 151 8.16 5.38 -27.27
N ARG A 152 8.69 5.66 -26.08
CA ARG A 152 8.59 6.98 -25.43
C ARG A 152 9.96 7.55 -25.09
N ASN A 153 10.10 8.86 -25.21
CA ASN A 153 11.31 9.59 -24.79
C ASN A 153 11.12 10.08 -23.36
N TYR A 154 12.04 9.75 -22.49
CA TYR A 154 12.08 10.16 -21.10
C TYR A 154 13.32 11.01 -20.84
N THR A 155 13.15 12.12 -20.13
CA THR A 155 14.22 13.12 -19.88
C THR A 155 14.78 13.04 -18.46
N SER A 156 14.02 12.54 -17.50
CA SER A 156 14.48 12.40 -16.12
C SER A 156 14.88 10.96 -15.81
N ILE A 157 15.83 10.76 -14.90
CA ILE A 157 16.28 9.43 -14.44
C ILE A 157 15.11 8.65 -13.81
N GLN A 158 14.23 9.33 -13.09
CA GLN A 158 13.05 8.71 -12.48
C GLN A 158 12.04 8.21 -13.52
N ASP A 159 11.98 8.90 -14.67
CA ASP A 159 11.10 8.52 -15.76
C ASP A 159 11.67 7.42 -16.64
N ILE A 160 13.00 7.27 -16.69
CA ILE A 160 13.68 6.19 -17.43
C ILE A 160 13.43 4.83 -16.76
N TYR A 161 13.48 4.76 -15.42
CA TYR A 161 13.32 3.50 -14.70
C TYR A 161 11.85 3.20 -14.40
N SER A 162 11.50 1.94 -14.61
CA SER A 162 10.11 1.49 -14.70
C SER A 162 9.61 0.80 -13.41
N LEU A 163 10.40 -0.10 -12.84
CA LEU A 163 10.00 -1.00 -11.76
C LEU A 163 10.36 -0.41 -10.37
N PRO A 164 9.39 -0.31 -9.46
CA PRO A 164 7.95 -0.52 -9.60
C PRO A 164 7.19 0.71 -10.15
N SER A 165 5.89 0.52 -10.49
CA SER A 165 5.03 1.60 -10.98
C SER A 165 4.54 2.48 -9.82
N GLN A 166 4.99 3.74 -9.76
CA GLN A 166 4.61 4.70 -8.72
C GLN A 166 3.12 5.04 -8.72
N HIS A 167 2.52 5.27 -9.89
CA HIS A 167 1.08 5.58 -9.99
C HIS A 167 0.23 4.44 -9.46
N THR A 168 0.60 3.20 -9.79
CA THR A 168 -0.08 2.01 -9.29
C THR A 168 0.12 1.88 -7.78
N ALA A 169 1.33 2.05 -7.27
CA ALA A 169 1.62 1.98 -5.85
C ALA A 169 0.75 2.98 -5.06
N MET A 170 0.72 4.25 -5.47
CA MET A 170 -0.10 5.27 -4.81
C MET A 170 -1.61 4.97 -4.88
N ALA A 171 -2.10 4.41 -6.00
CA ALA A 171 -3.49 4.02 -6.12
C ALA A 171 -3.86 2.88 -5.16
N PHE A 172 -2.96 1.91 -5.00
CA PHE A 172 -3.16 0.81 -4.06
C PHE A 172 -2.98 1.24 -2.59
N VAL A 173 -2.13 2.23 -2.29
CA VAL A 173 -2.12 2.90 -0.98
C VAL A 173 -3.50 3.48 -0.68
N ALA A 174 -4.08 4.24 -1.61
CA ALA A 174 -5.39 4.85 -1.43
C ALA A 174 -6.51 3.82 -1.24
N ALA A 175 -6.49 2.73 -2.02
CA ALA A 175 -7.48 1.66 -1.92
C ALA A 175 -7.38 0.89 -0.60
N THR A 176 -6.18 0.54 -0.18
CA THR A 176 -5.93 -0.17 1.08
C THR A 176 -6.27 0.72 2.29
N PHE A 177 -5.97 2.01 2.21
CA PHE A 177 -6.40 2.98 3.22
C PHE A 177 -7.93 3.05 3.33
N LEU A 178 -8.64 3.14 2.20
CA LEU A 178 -10.13 3.14 2.18
C LEU A 178 -10.68 1.86 2.82
N ASP A 179 -10.09 0.71 2.50
CA ASP A 179 -10.48 -0.59 3.05
C ASP A 179 -10.28 -0.65 4.57
N HIS A 180 -9.12 -0.24 5.08
CA HIS A 180 -8.85 -0.20 6.51
C HIS A 180 -9.81 0.72 7.27
N GLU A 181 -10.17 1.86 6.70
CA GLU A 181 -11.01 2.86 7.38
C GLU A 181 -12.50 2.56 7.30
N LEU A 182 -12.99 2.00 6.19
CA LEU A 182 -14.42 1.89 5.89
C LEU A 182 -14.86 0.51 5.35
N GLY A 183 -13.92 -0.40 5.04
CA GLY A 183 -14.23 -1.73 4.48
C GLY A 183 -15.15 -2.57 5.38
N TYR A 184 -15.12 -2.34 6.70
CA TYR A 184 -15.99 -3.01 7.66
C TYR A 184 -17.50 -2.70 7.48
N ILE A 185 -17.82 -1.59 6.80
CA ILE A 185 -19.21 -1.15 6.57
C ILE A 185 -19.83 -1.96 5.43
N SER A 186 -19.08 -2.15 4.35
CA SER A 186 -19.57 -2.89 3.19
C SER A 186 -18.39 -3.41 2.35
N PRO A 187 -18.44 -4.69 1.92
CA PRO A 187 -17.44 -5.23 1.02
C PRO A 187 -17.38 -4.50 -0.33
N TRP A 188 -18.46 -3.82 -0.72
CA TRP A 188 -18.48 -3.03 -1.96
C TRP A 188 -17.58 -1.79 -1.91
N ILE A 189 -17.29 -1.25 -0.71
CA ILE A 189 -16.33 -0.16 -0.52
C ILE A 189 -14.92 -0.66 -0.86
N THR A 190 -14.56 -1.82 -0.32
CA THR A 190 -13.29 -2.51 -0.63
C THR A 190 -13.18 -2.79 -2.12
N VAL A 191 -14.18 -3.44 -2.70
CA VAL A 191 -14.21 -3.78 -4.15
C VAL A 191 -14.09 -2.52 -5.00
N GLY A 192 -14.83 -1.46 -4.69
CA GLY A 192 -14.78 -0.19 -5.42
C GLY A 192 -13.41 0.48 -5.35
N GLY A 193 -12.79 0.50 -4.17
CA GLY A 193 -11.44 1.03 -3.97
C GLY A 193 -10.39 0.31 -4.79
N TYR A 194 -10.35 -1.02 -4.70
CA TYR A 194 -9.39 -1.84 -5.45
C TYR A 194 -9.70 -1.87 -6.96
N ALA A 195 -10.95 -1.75 -7.38
CA ALA A 195 -11.30 -1.60 -8.79
C ALA A 195 -10.74 -0.29 -9.37
N ALA A 196 -10.87 0.84 -8.64
CA ALA A 196 -10.28 2.11 -9.04
C ALA A 196 -8.74 2.04 -9.12
N ALA A 197 -8.09 1.41 -8.14
CA ALA A 197 -6.64 1.21 -8.15
C ALA A 197 -6.18 0.30 -9.31
N SER A 198 -6.92 -0.78 -9.58
CA SER A 198 -6.65 -1.68 -10.70
C SER A 198 -6.81 -0.97 -12.04
N TRP A 199 -7.81 -0.10 -12.18
CA TRP A 199 -7.97 0.74 -13.37
C TRP A 199 -6.74 1.60 -13.63
N VAL A 200 -6.17 2.23 -12.59
CA VAL A 200 -4.91 2.99 -12.72
C VAL A 200 -3.78 2.09 -13.26
N GLY A 201 -3.62 0.89 -12.71
CA GLY A 201 -2.64 -0.08 -13.21
C GLY A 201 -2.84 -0.43 -14.67
N VAL A 202 -4.08 -0.77 -15.06
CA VAL A 202 -4.45 -1.07 -16.46
C VAL A 202 -4.14 0.12 -17.38
N ALA A 203 -4.50 1.33 -16.96
CA ALA A 203 -4.22 2.54 -17.73
C ALA A 203 -2.71 2.76 -17.97
N ARG A 204 -1.86 2.45 -16.97
CA ARG A 204 -0.39 2.54 -17.13
C ARG A 204 0.13 1.54 -18.18
N ILE A 205 -0.45 0.35 -18.26
CA ILE A 205 -0.11 -0.67 -19.28
C ILE A 205 -0.65 -0.24 -20.64
N ALA A 206 -1.94 0.11 -20.73
CA ALA A 206 -2.62 0.49 -21.96
C ALA A 206 -1.95 1.68 -22.67
N ASN A 207 -1.46 2.64 -21.88
CA ASN A 207 -0.71 3.80 -22.36
C ASN A 207 0.79 3.51 -22.59
N ASN A 208 1.25 2.28 -22.46
CA ASN A 208 2.66 1.88 -22.63
C ASN A 208 3.65 2.65 -21.75
N TYR A 209 3.24 3.04 -20.54
CA TYR A 209 4.12 3.69 -19.56
C TYR A 209 4.92 2.69 -18.73
N HIS A 210 4.33 1.53 -18.43
CA HIS A 210 4.86 0.51 -17.55
C HIS A 210 4.60 -0.89 -18.09
N TRP A 211 5.46 -1.81 -17.73
CA TRP A 211 5.25 -3.23 -17.95
C TRP A 211 4.21 -3.78 -16.96
N THR A 212 3.56 -4.89 -17.34
CA THR A 212 2.64 -5.59 -16.42
C THR A 212 3.31 -5.98 -15.11
N SER A 213 4.59 -6.38 -15.14
CA SER A 213 5.39 -6.67 -13.95
C SER A 213 5.54 -5.45 -13.03
N ASP A 214 5.73 -4.25 -13.61
CA ASP A 214 5.90 -3.03 -12.82
C ASP A 214 4.61 -2.65 -12.08
N VAL A 215 3.49 -2.90 -12.74
CA VAL A 215 2.14 -2.66 -12.18
C VAL A 215 1.86 -3.62 -11.03
N LEU A 216 2.14 -4.93 -11.21
CA LEU A 216 1.98 -5.90 -10.13
C LEU A 216 2.87 -5.60 -8.93
N MET A 217 4.15 -5.22 -9.17
CA MET A 217 5.05 -4.86 -8.08
C MET A 217 4.61 -3.57 -7.39
N GLY A 218 4.08 -2.58 -8.14
CA GLY A 218 3.53 -1.36 -7.57
C GLY A 218 2.29 -1.64 -6.70
N ALA A 219 1.40 -2.52 -7.15
CA ALA A 219 0.24 -2.95 -6.36
C ALA A 219 0.66 -3.67 -5.07
N ALA A 220 1.62 -4.60 -5.17
CA ALA A 220 2.18 -5.30 -4.02
C ALA A 220 2.77 -4.33 -2.99
N GLU A 221 3.56 -3.38 -3.46
CA GLU A 221 4.24 -2.40 -2.64
C GLU A 221 3.24 -1.47 -1.95
N GLY A 222 2.27 -0.90 -2.68
CA GLY A 222 1.27 0.01 -2.12
C GLY A 222 0.42 -0.63 -1.03
N ILE A 223 -0.04 -1.87 -1.23
CA ILE A 223 -0.76 -2.63 -0.20
C ILE A 223 0.13 -2.88 1.02
N LEU A 224 1.35 -3.37 0.79
CA LEU A 224 2.25 -3.75 1.87
C LEU A 224 2.66 -2.54 2.73
N MET A 225 3.05 -1.43 2.11
CA MET A 225 3.46 -0.23 2.86
C MET A 225 2.30 0.37 3.66
N THR A 226 1.09 0.34 3.13
CA THR A 226 -0.09 0.77 3.88
C THR A 226 -0.32 -0.15 5.09
N ASN A 227 -0.30 -1.46 4.91
CA ASN A 227 -0.47 -2.42 6.01
C ASN A 227 0.62 -2.25 7.08
N VAL A 228 1.88 -2.13 6.67
CA VAL A 228 3.01 -1.87 7.58
C VAL A 228 2.81 -0.57 8.37
N THR A 229 2.29 0.47 7.73
CA THR A 229 2.00 1.75 8.41
C THR A 229 0.91 1.58 9.47
N TYR A 230 -0.18 0.84 9.17
CA TYR A 230 -1.21 0.53 10.16
C TYR A 230 -0.67 -0.31 11.31
N TRP A 231 0.15 -1.33 11.02
CA TRP A 231 0.77 -2.14 12.06
C TRP A 231 1.71 -1.33 12.96
N ALA A 232 2.51 -0.45 12.36
CA ALA A 232 3.39 0.45 13.11
C ALA A 232 2.58 1.43 13.96
N TYR A 233 1.50 1.99 13.42
CA TYR A 233 0.60 2.87 14.16
C TYR A 233 -0.03 2.15 15.36
N ASP A 234 -0.60 0.97 15.14
CA ASP A 234 -1.20 0.16 16.21
C ASP A 234 -0.15 -0.20 17.29
N GLY A 235 1.07 -0.56 16.86
CA GLY A 235 2.20 -0.84 17.75
C GLY A 235 2.59 0.36 18.59
N VAL A 236 2.75 1.52 17.98
CA VAL A 236 3.08 2.78 18.70
C VAL A 236 1.95 3.15 19.67
N MET A 237 0.69 3.08 19.23
CA MET A 237 -0.45 3.41 20.08
C MET A 237 -0.61 2.45 21.27
N SER A 238 -0.16 1.20 21.14
CA SER A 238 -0.17 0.24 22.25
C SER A 238 0.78 0.62 23.40
N LEU A 239 1.80 1.42 23.11
CA LEU A 239 2.75 1.91 24.12
C LEU A 239 2.18 3.04 24.98
N PHE A 240 1.13 3.72 24.49
CA PHE A 240 0.48 4.78 25.23
C PHE A 240 -0.70 4.23 26.03
N PRO A 241 -0.82 4.62 27.33
CA PRO A 241 -1.96 4.18 28.13
C PRO A 241 -3.26 4.68 27.49
N LYS A 242 -4.23 3.79 27.29
CA LYS A 242 -5.56 4.10 26.72
C LYS A 242 -6.32 5.21 27.43
N LYS A 243 -5.81 5.64 28.59
CA LYS A 243 -6.36 6.70 29.44
C LYS A 243 -5.84 8.10 29.08
N LEU A 244 -4.81 8.21 28.23
CA LEU A 244 -4.26 9.50 27.82
C LEU A 244 -4.93 9.98 26.53
N THR A 245 -5.66 11.08 26.62
CA THR A 245 -6.22 11.77 25.44
C THR A 245 -5.40 13.03 25.19
N ILE A 246 -4.81 13.11 24.00
CA ILE A 246 -4.10 14.30 23.52
C ILE A 246 -4.98 14.95 22.44
N SER A 247 -5.36 16.19 22.63
CA SER A 247 -6.20 16.92 21.68
C SER A 247 -5.67 18.35 21.50
N PRO A 248 -5.60 18.87 20.27
CA PRO A 248 -5.32 20.29 20.08
C PRO A 248 -6.46 21.12 20.67
N LEU A 249 -6.11 22.12 21.47
CA LEU A 249 -7.02 23.14 21.95
C LEU A 249 -6.87 24.34 21.04
N ILE A 250 -7.87 24.59 20.19
CA ILE A 250 -7.93 25.76 19.32
C ILE A 250 -9.18 26.54 19.70
N SER A 251 -9.00 27.64 20.41
CA SER A 251 -10.06 28.61 20.71
C SER A 251 -9.58 30.01 20.32
N PRO A 252 -10.49 30.99 20.09
CA PRO A 252 -10.10 32.36 19.78
C PRO A 252 -9.21 33.03 20.83
N GLN A 253 -9.20 32.49 22.06
CA GLN A 253 -8.47 33.05 23.20
C GLN A 253 -7.25 32.21 23.61
N GLN A 254 -7.18 30.95 23.18
CA GLN A 254 -6.09 30.03 23.59
C GLN A 254 -5.81 29.00 22.51
N THR A 255 -4.52 28.84 22.24
CA THR A 255 -4.02 27.75 21.37
C THR A 255 -3.04 26.92 22.18
N GLY A 256 -3.27 25.60 22.23
CA GLY A 256 -2.43 24.72 23.04
C GLY A 256 -2.72 23.24 22.76
N ILE A 257 -2.13 22.39 23.60
CA ILE A 257 -2.38 20.95 23.58
C ILE A 257 -3.13 20.59 24.87
N TYR A 258 -4.30 20.00 24.71
CA TYR A 258 -5.06 19.44 25.84
C TYR A 258 -4.60 18.01 26.11
N LEU A 259 -4.14 17.75 27.32
CA LEU A 259 -3.77 16.45 27.83
C LEU A 259 -4.79 16.04 28.90
N CYS A 260 -5.59 15.02 28.61
CA CYS A 260 -6.51 14.44 29.59
C CYS A 260 -6.09 13.02 29.93
N TYR A 261 -5.80 12.76 31.19
CA TYR A 261 -5.57 11.43 31.73
C TYR A 261 -6.79 11.00 32.55
N LYS A 262 -7.46 9.95 32.10
CA LYS A 262 -8.60 9.39 32.84
C LYS A 262 -8.05 8.45 33.91
N LEU A 263 -8.16 8.86 35.17
CA LEU A 263 -7.78 8.08 36.34
C LEU A 263 -8.62 6.80 36.50
#